data_09e6b80cc0af6c007aa6a9e38f968ab7
#
_entry.id   09e6b80cc0af6c007aa6a9e38f968ab7
#
_cell.length_a   1.000
_cell.length_b   1.000
_cell.length_c   1.000
_cell.angle_alpha   90.00
_cell.angle_beta   90.00
_cell.angle_gamma   90.00
#
_symmetry.space_group_name_H-M   'P 1'
#
loop_
_entity.id
_entity.type
_entity.pdbx_description
1 polymer ?
#
loop_
_entity_poly.entity_id
_entity_poly.type
_entity_poly.pdbx_seq_one_letter_code
_entity_poly.pdbx_strand_id
1 'polypeptide(L)'
;MYDAIIVGAGPAGTTAALYAHRLGLKCILLDKSIFPRDKICGDALSGKAVRIMKELDLLVGVEQLYGSEINRITFGGPSHNQFDVYLKAVSYTHLTLPTICSV
;
A
#
# COMPACT_ATOMS: atom_id res chain seq x y z
N MET A 1 -7.89 15.90 -24.36
CA MET A 1 -9.03 15.19 -23.76
C MET A 1 -8.53 14.07 -22.86
N TYR A 2 -9.17 13.86 -21.73
CA TYR A 2 -8.83 12.80 -20.79
C TYR A 2 -9.77 11.62 -20.96
N ASP A 3 -9.21 10.42 -20.80
CA ASP A 3 -9.99 9.17 -20.87
C ASP A 3 -10.69 8.87 -19.56
N ALA A 4 -10.12 9.32 -18.44
CA ALA A 4 -10.67 9.08 -17.10
C ALA A 4 -10.31 10.18 -16.13
N ILE A 5 -11.17 10.38 -15.14
CA ILE A 5 -10.93 11.26 -14.00
C ILE A 5 -11.01 10.40 -12.76
N ILE A 6 -9.93 10.40 -11.98
CA ILE A 6 -9.83 9.63 -10.73
C ILE A 6 -9.91 10.62 -9.57
N VAL A 7 -10.88 10.45 -8.72
CA VAL A 7 -11.09 11.32 -7.55
C VAL A 7 -10.63 10.55 -6.31
N GLY A 8 -9.61 11.09 -5.67
CA GLY A 8 -8.95 10.48 -4.53
C GLY A 8 -7.59 9.89 -4.90
N ALA A 9 -6.53 10.45 -4.34
CA ALA A 9 -5.15 10.03 -4.59
C ALA A 9 -4.58 9.19 -3.42
N GLY A 10 -5.42 8.38 -2.80
CA GLY A 10 -5.01 7.35 -1.88
C GLY A 10 -4.43 6.15 -2.65
N PRO A 11 -4.08 5.05 -1.97
CA PRO A 11 -3.54 3.87 -2.65
C PRO A 11 -4.42 3.31 -3.77
N ALA A 12 -5.74 3.33 -3.61
CA ALA A 12 -6.64 2.87 -4.66
C ALA A 12 -6.58 3.76 -5.91
N GLY A 13 -6.71 5.08 -5.73
CA GLY A 13 -6.70 6.03 -6.84
C GLY A 13 -5.34 6.12 -7.53
N THR A 14 -4.26 6.15 -6.77
CA THR A 14 -2.91 6.18 -7.34
C THR A 14 -2.57 4.90 -8.07
N THR A 15 -2.97 3.74 -7.54
CA THR A 15 -2.79 2.45 -8.22
C THR A 15 -3.57 2.41 -9.52
N ALA A 16 -4.82 2.86 -9.51
CA ALA A 16 -5.64 2.95 -10.72
C ALA A 16 -4.99 3.86 -11.77
N ALA A 17 -4.45 5.00 -11.34
CA ALA A 17 -3.76 5.92 -12.24
C ALA A 17 -2.51 5.30 -12.86
N LEU A 18 -1.73 4.55 -12.09
CA LEU A 18 -0.54 3.88 -12.60
C LEU A 18 -0.88 2.79 -13.61
N TYR A 19 -1.90 1.99 -13.36
CA TYR A 19 -2.38 1.01 -14.33
C TYR A 19 -2.96 1.66 -15.58
N ALA A 20 -3.72 2.74 -15.43
CA ALA A 20 -4.23 3.51 -16.56
C ALA A 20 -3.09 4.02 -17.43
N HIS A 21 -2.04 4.54 -16.83
CA HIS A 21 -0.85 5.00 -17.54
C HIS A 21 -0.18 3.85 -18.30
N ARG A 22 -0.05 2.67 -17.70
CA ARG A 22 0.50 1.50 -18.38
C ARG A 22 -0.32 1.06 -19.59
N LEU A 23 -1.62 1.27 -19.54
CA LEU A 23 -2.53 0.95 -20.63
C LEU A 23 -2.59 2.06 -21.70
N GLY A 24 -1.82 3.12 -21.54
CA GLY A 24 -1.82 4.24 -22.47
C GLY A 24 -2.99 5.20 -22.33
N LEU A 25 -3.74 5.09 -21.24
CA LEU A 25 -4.86 5.99 -20.98
C LEU A 25 -4.37 7.32 -20.39
N LYS A 26 -5.02 8.39 -20.81
CA LYS A 26 -4.75 9.72 -20.29
C LYS A 26 -5.75 10.03 -19.18
N CYS A 27 -5.28 10.17 -17.96
CA CYS A 27 -6.16 10.42 -16.83
C CYS A 27 -5.73 11.62 -15.98
N ILE A 28 -6.70 12.19 -15.28
CA ILE A 28 -6.50 13.20 -14.26
C ILE A 28 -6.71 12.54 -12.90
N LEU A 29 -5.82 12.82 -11.97
CA LEU A 29 -5.92 12.38 -10.58
C LEU A 29 -6.13 13.60 -9.69
N LEU A 30 -7.24 13.62 -8.96
CA LEU A 30 -7.63 14.73 -8.11
C LEU A 30 -7.70 14.29 -6.65
N ASP A 31 -7.23 15.15 -5.76
CA ASP A 31 -7.38 14.95 -4.32
C ASP A 31 -7.60 16.29 -3.63
N LYS A 32 -8.39 16.27 -2.55
CA LYS A 32 -8.67 17.46 -1.75
C LYS A 32 -7.52 17.82 -0.81
N SER A 33 -6.59 16.91 -0.59
CA SER A 33 -5.47 17.08 0.35
C SER A 33 -4.20 17.49 -0.37
N ILE A 34 -3.34 18.20 0.34
CA ILE A 34 -1.99 18.51 -0.12
C ILE A 34 -1.07 17.40 0.35
N PHE A 35 -0.31 16.82 -0.57
CA PHE A 35 0.67 15.78 -0.25
C PHE A 35 2.03 16.40 0.10
N PRO A 36 2.81 15.79 1.01
CA PRO A 36 2.51 14.55 1.73
C PRO A 36 1.42 14.75 2.78
N ARG A 37 0.62 13.70 3.00
CA ARG A 37 -0.45 13.70 4.00
C ARG A 37 -0.44 12.41 4.78
N ASP A 38 -1.03 12.43 5.96
CA ASP A 38 -1.23 11.25 6.80
C ASP A 38 -2.70 10.81 6.77
N LYS A 39 -2.93 9.53 6.87
CA LYS A 39 -4.26 8.94 6.93
C LYS A 39 -4.23 7.69 7.80
N ILE A 40 -5.11 7.65 8.78
CA ILE A 40 -5.14 6.56 9.75
C ILE A 40 -5.53 5.24 9.06
N CYS A 41 -4.71 4.22 9.24
CA CYS A 41 -5.02 2.84 8.88
C CYS A 41 -4.09 1.89 9.65
N GLY A 42 -4.09 0.62 9.31
CA GLY A 42 -3.28 -0.38 10.00
C GLY A 42 -1.77 -0.29 9.81
N ASP A 43 -1.28 0.64 9.02
CA ASP A 43 0.14 0.87 8.74
C ASP A 43 0.88 -0.41 8.31
N ALA A 44 0.20 -1.27 7.59
CA ALA A 44 0.76 -2.53 7.13
C ALA A 44 0.52 -2.75 5.64
N LEU A 45 1.52 -3.28 4.97
CA LEU A 45 1.43 -3.69 3.58
C LEU A 45 1.37 -5.22 3.52
N SER A 46 0.27 -5.74 2.99
CA SER A 46 0.06 -7.18 2.84
C SER A 46 0.90 -7.75 1.68
N GLY A 47 0.99 -9.08 1.61
CA GLY A 47 1.64 -9.75 0.50
C GLY A 47 1.02 -9.41 -0.86
N LYS A 48 -0.29 -9.18 -0.91
CA LYS A 48 -0.96 -8.74 -2.14
C LYS A 48 -0.53 -7.34 -2.56
N ALA A 49 -0.42 -6.41 -1.60
CA ALA A 49 0.06 -5.07 -1.87
C ALA A 49 1.51 -5.08 -2.36
N VAL A 50 2.37 -5.89 -1.74
CA VAL A 50 3.76 -6.06 -2.16
C VAL A 50 3.84 -6.58 -3.60
N ARG A 51 2.99 -7.54 -3.96
CA ARG A 51 2.94 -8.08 -5.33
C ARG A 51 2.57 -7.00 -6.34
N ILE A 52 1.58 -6.18 -6.04
CA ILE A 52 1.17 -5.06 -6.91
C ILE A 52 2.30 -4.04 -7.05
N MET A 53 2.98 -3.71 -5.96
CA MET A 53 4.12 -2.80 -6.00
C MET A 53 5.26 -3.33 -6.85
N LYS A 54 5.52 -4.63 -6.78
CA LYS A 54 6.52 -5.28 -7.63
C LYS A 54 6.12 -5.21 -9.10
N GLU A 55 4.86 -5.47 -9.42
CA GLU A 55 4.32 -5.37 -10.78
C GLU A 55 4.43 -3.95 -11.34
N LEU A 56 4.24 -2.95 -10.50
CA LEU A 56 4.33 -1.53 -10.88
C LEU A 56 5.75 -0.96 -10.78
N ASP A 57 6.75 -1.79 -10.49
CA ASP A 57 8.16 -1.38 -10.31
C ASP A 57 8.37 -0.37 -9.17
N LEU A 58 7.55 -0.45 -8.13
CA LEU A 58 7.62 0.43 -6.96
C LEU A 58 8.30 -0.21 -5.75
N LEU A 59 8.54 -1.52 -5.78
CA LEU A 59 8.99 -2.26 -4.59
C LEU A 59 10.34 -1.80 -4.09
N VAL A 60 11.29 -1.53 -4.98
CA VAL A 60 12.64 -1.07 -4.58
C VAL A 60 12.54 0.25 -3.80
N GLY A 61 11.72 1.18 -4.27
CA GLY A 61 11.51 2.44 -3.56
C GLY A 61 10.87 2.25 -2.18
N VAL A 62 9.92 1.32 -2.07
CA VAL A 62 9.26 1.00 -0.80
C VAL A 62 10.25 0.34 0.17
N GLU A 63 11.10 -0.56 -0.29
CA GLU A 63 12.09 -1.22 0.55
C GLU A 63 13.14 -0.27 1.12
N GLN A 64 13.38 0.85 0.47
CA GLN A 64 14.29 1.89 0.95
C GLN A 64 13.68 2.77 2.04
N LEU A 65 12.37 2.66 2.29
CA LEU A 65 11.70 3.42 3.33
C LEU A 65 11.91 2.76 4.69
N TYR A 66 11.84 3.60 5.72
CA TYR A 66 11.93 3.11 7.09
C TYR A 66 10.71 2.26 7.43
N GLY A 67 10.94 1.02 7.82
CA GLY A 67 9.87 0.08 8.17
C GLY A 67 10.43 -1.28 8.55
N SER A 68 9.53 -2.21 8.85
CA SER A 68 9.87 -3.57 9.25
C SER A 68 9.27 -4.59 8.28
N GLU A 69 10.07 -5.57 7.92
CA GLU A 69 9.63 -6.72 7.15
C GLU A 69 9.01 -7.77 8.07
N ILE A 70 7.81 -8.23 7.74
CA ILE A 70 7.05 -9.17 8.56
C ILE A 70 6.89 -10.49 7.81
N ASN A 71 7.28 -11.58 8.48
CA ASN A 71 7.11 -12.94 7.96
C ASN A 71 6.32 -13.85 8.91
N ARG A 72 5.97 -13.36 10.09
CA ARG A 72 5.25 -14.13 11.10
C ARG A 72 4.23 -13.26 11.80
N ILE A 73 3.04 -13.82 12.04
CA ILE A 73 1.99 -13.21 12.84
C ILE A 73 1.65 -14.16 13.97
N THR A 74 1.69 -13.67 15.20
CA THR A 74 1.30 -14.43 16.38
C THR A 74 -0.10 -14.02 16.81
N PHE A 75 -0.98 -14.99 16.93
CA PHE A 75 -2.33 -14.77 17.45
C PHE A 75 -2.41 -15.28 18.88
N GLY A 76 -2.91 -14.42 19.78
CA GLY A 76 -3.10 -14.77 21.19
C GLY A 76 -4.55 -14.62 21.60
N GLY A 77 -5.05 -15.53 22.44
CA GLY A 77 -6.39 -15.50 22.99
C GLY A 77 -6.41 -15.08 24.46
N PRO A 78 -7.61 -14.83 25.03
CA PRO A 78 -7.75 -14.45 26.44
C PRO A 78 -7.25 -15.52 27.42
N SER A 79 -7.18 -16.78 27.00
CA SER A 79 -6.66 -17.89 27.80
C SER A 79 -5.15 -18.03 27.74
N HIS A 80 -4.44 -17.06 27.16
CA HIS A 80 -2.99 -17.05 26.96
C HIS A 80 -2.48 -18.15 26.01
N ASN A 81 -3.37 -18.81 25.29
CA ASN A 81 -2.97 -19.69 24.19
C ASN A 81 -2.56 -18.85 22.98
N GLN A 82 -1.47 -19.23 22.36
CA GLN A 82 -0.91 -18.52 21.19
C GLN A 82 -0.59 -19.49 20.08
N PHE A 83 -0.70 -19.01 18.84
CA PHE A 83 -0.20 -19.74 17.68
C PHE A 83 0.39 -18.75 16.68
N ASP A 84 1.36 -19.25 15.91
CA ASP A 84 2.06 -18.44 14.91
C ASP A 84 1.60 -18.84 13.51
N VAL A 85 1.43 -17.82 12.68
CA VAL A 85 1.21 -18.01 11.25
C VAL A 85 2.42 -17.44 10.51
N TYR A 86 3.06 -18.25 9.69
CA TYR A 86 4.17 -17.82 8.86
C TYR A 86 3.67 -17.41 7.50
N LEU A 87 4.08 -16.22 7.05
CA LEU A 87 3.64 -15.67 5.78
C LEU A 87 4.53 -16.20 4.65
N LYS A 88 3.89 -16.64 3.58
CA LYS A 88 4.59 -17.07 2.37
C LYS A 88 5.12 -15.89 1.57
N ALA A 89 4.45 -14.74 1.69
CA ALA A 89 4.85 -13.50 1.07
C ALA A 89 5.23 -12.49 2.15
N VAL A 90 6.21 -11.66 1.86
CA VAL A 90 6.66 -10.62 2.77
C VAL A 90 5.59 -9.55 2.91
N SER A 91 5.40 -9.06 4.13
CA SER A 91 4.60 -7.88 4.45
C SER A 91 5.48 -6.85 5.15
N TYR A 92 5.08 -5.61 5.10
CA TYR A 92 5.81 -4.51 5.71
C TYR A 92 4.91 -3.74 6.67
N THR A 93 5.47 -3.27 7.79
CA THR A 93 4.78 -2.41 8.75
C THR A 93 5.65 -1.22 9.12
N HIS A 94 5.04 -0.23 9.77
CA HIS A 94 5.73 0.97 10.27
C HIS A 94 6.46 1.76 9.19
N LEU A 95 5.97 1.70 7.95
CA LEU A 95 6.49 2.53 6.89
C LEU A 95 6.16 4.00 7.16
N THR A 96 7.14 4.87 6.97
CA THR A 96 7.01 6.29 7.25
C THR A 96 6.52 7.11 6.05
N LEU A 97 5.84 6.48 5.12
CA LEU A 97 5.22 7.16 3.99
C LEU A 97 3.99 7.93 4.43
N PRO A 98 3.86 9.19 4.06
CA PRO A 98 2.69 9.98 4.44
C PRO A 98 1.37 9.53 3.82
N THR A 99 1.40 8.69 2.80
CA THR A 99 0.21 8.31 2.03
C THR A 99 0.10 6.81 1.80
N ILE A 100 0.61 6.00 2.72
CA ILE A 100 0.55 4.55 2.59
C ILE A 100 -0.85 4.02 2.74
N CYS A 101 -1.64 4.67 3.56
CA CYS A 101 -2.95 4.19 3.95
C CYS A 101 -4.03 4.74 3.06
N SER A 102 -4.91 3.86 2.61
CA SER A 102 -6.16 4.29 1.99
C SER A 102 -7.32 3.57 2.63
N VAL A 103 -8.31 4.28 2.80
CA VAL A 103 -9.60 3.73 3.18
C VAL A 103 -10.62 4.14 2.13
#